data_4e83c0aee7c396f9a70232793b637da0
#
_entry.id   4e83c0aee7c396f9a70232793b637da0
#
_cell.length_a   1.000
_cell.length_b   1.000
_cell.length_c   1.000
_cell.angle_alpha   90.00
_cell.angle_beta   90.00
_cell.angle_gamma   90.00
#
_symmetry.space_group_name_H-M   'P 1'
#
loop_
_entity.id
_entity.type
_entity.pdbx_description
1 polymer ?
#
loop_
_entity_poly.entity_id
_entity_poly.type
_entity_poly.pdbx_seq_one_letter_code
_entity_poly.pdbx_strand_id
1 'polypeptide(L)'
;MEPKALIGTIWKGVEAMVLNDGSTTNEGAFWKCFEEISGLSRTEVEQETLDFYANEFNEAIASTKPNPRADQVVKLLKEHGVKVYLATNPIFPRVGTMNRIRWAGIDAEDFEVITTYETYHYCKPNPKYFQEVMEEFGLNPKECLMVGNDVQEDLTIRSLGVKTYLLTDTLENKKNIPLEEVETEYKGTMEELYEWFQSYFVHN
;
A
#
# COMPACT_ATOMS: atom_id res chain seq x y z
N MET A 1 -14.99 -11.17 23.57
CA MET A 1 -14.96 -12.21 22.49
C MET A 1 -13.72 -13.07 22.68
N GLU A 2 -13.79 -14.37 22.39
CA GLU A 2 -12.62 -15.25 22.42
C GLU A 2 -11.58 -14.82 21.37
N PRO A 3 -10.26 -14.84 21.70
CA PRO A 3 -9.22 -14.29 20.81
C PRO A 3 -9.23 -14.88 19.37
N LYS A 4 -9.46 -16.19 19.24
CA LYS A 4 -9.54 -16.85 17.94
C LYS A 4 -10.74 -16.38 17.11
N ALA A 5 -11.87 -16.13 17.76
CA ALA A 5 -13.06 -15.61 17.11
C ALA A 5 -12.85 -14.15 16.66
N LEU A 6 -12.19 -13.34 17.50
CA LEU A 6 -11.84 -11.97 17.16
C LEU A 6 -10.96 -11.90 15.91
N ILE A 7 -9.88 -12.70 15.87
CA ILE A 7 -9.00 -12.77 14.69
C ILE A 7 -9.79 -13.20 13.46
N GLY A 8 -10.66 -14.20 13.57
CA GLY A 8 -11.51 -14.63 12.46
C GLY A 8 -12.45 -13.52 11.96
N THR A 9 -13.03 -12.73 12.87
CA THR A 9 -13.90 -11.60 12.54
C THR A 9 -13.11 -10.48 11.84
N ILE A 10 -11.89 -10.16 12.32
CA ILE A 10 -11.01 -9.19 11.68
C ILE A 10 -10.69 -9.62 10.24
N TRP A 11 -10.34 -10.89 10.01
CA TRP A 11 -10.08 -11.39 8.66
C TRP A 11 -11.30 -11.30 7.74
N LYS A 12 -12.51 -11.50 8.26
CA LYS A 12 -13.75 -11.29 7.49
C LYS A 12 -13.97 -9.82 7.16
N GLY A 13 -13.64 -8.91 8.07
CA GLY A 13 -13.63 -7.48 7.80
C GLY A 13 -12.61 -7.10 6.70
N VAL A 14 -11.41 -7.69 6.72
CA VAL A 14 -10.42 -7.51 5.65
C VAL A 14 -10.94 -8.04 4.31
N GLU A 15 -11.56 -9.21 4.28
CA GLU A 15 -12.19 -9.77 3.08
C GLU A 15 -13.28 -8.84 2.54
N ALA A 16 -14.08 -8.23 3.42
CA ALA A 16 -15.11 -7.26 3.02
C ALA A 16 -14.51 -6.00 2.37
N MET A 17 -13.35 -5.52 2.85
CA MET A 17 -12.62 -4.42 2.19
C MET A 17 -12.11 -4.82 0.81
N VAL A 18 -11.53 -6.00 0.67
CA VAL A 18 -11.02 -6.49 -0.63
C VAL A 18 -12.12 -6.68 -1.65
N LEU A 19 -13.31 -7.07 -1.20
CA LEU A 19 -14.50 -7.27 -2.04
C LEU A 19 -15.39 -6.02 -2.17
N ASN A 20 -14.96 -4.88 -1.60
CA ASN A 20 -15.73 -3.65 -1.62
C ASN A 20 -16.03 -3.20 -3.07
N ASP A 21 -17.28 -2.88 -3.32
CA ASP A 21 -17.78 -2.45 -4.65
C ASP A 21 -17.63 -0.95 -4.91
N GLY A 22 -17.16 -0.21 -3.91
CA GLY A 22 -16.97 1.24 -3.95
C GLY A 22 -18.17 2.05 -3.44
N SER A 23 -19.22 1.40 -2.93
CA SER A 23 -20.40 2.09 -2.38
C SER A 23 -20.13 2.77 -1.03
N THR A 24 -19.08 2.37 -0.34
CA THR A 24 -18.59 2.93 0.93
C THR A 24 -17.07 2.88 0.97
N THR A 25 -16.45 3.57 1.93
CA THR A 25 -15.00 3.44 2.17
C THR A 25 -14.66 2.02 2.65
N ASN A 26 -13.39 1.65 2.55
CA ASN A 26 -12.93 0.37 3.08
C ASN A 26 -13.14 0.29 4.60
N GLU A 27 -12.98 1.39 5.31
CA GLU A 27 -13.34 1.51 6.72
C GLU A 27 -14.80 1.14 6.96
N GLY A 28 -15.71 1.74 6.17
CA GLY A 28 -17.15 1.46 6.26
C GLY A 28 -17.47 -0.01 5.98
N ALA A 29 -16.84 -0.61 4.96
CA ALA A 29 -17.00 -2.02 4.62
C ALA A 29 -16.49 -2.93 5.75
N PHE A 30 -15.32 -2.59 6.35
CA PHE A 30 -14.75 -3.33 7.48
C PHE A 30 -15.69 -3.31 8.68
N TRP A 31 -16.08 -2.12 9.14
CA TRP A 31 -16.87 -1.99 10.36
C TRP A 31 -18.26 -2.60 10.22
N LYS A 32 -18.91 -2.43 9.09
CA LYS A 32 -20.19 -3.09 8.81
C LYS A 32 -20.08 -4.62 8.98
N CYS A 33 -19.10 -5.23 8.34
CA CYS A 33 -18.88 -6.67 8.43
C CYS A 33 -18.52 -7.09 9.87
N PHE A 34 -17.68 -6.32 10.55
CA PHE A 34 -17.28 -6.59 11.93
C PHE A 34 -18.47 -6.56 12.89
N GLU A 35 -19.30 -5.53 12.82
CA GLU A 35 -20.49 -5.38 13.65
C GLU A 35 -21.50 -6.52 13.42
N GLU A 36 -21.75 -6.88 12.15
CA GLU A 36 -22.66 -7.97 11.78
C GLU A 36 -22.23 -9.33 12.35
N ILE A 37 -20.91 -9.61 12.38
CA ILE A 37 -20.37 -10.90 12.87
C ILE A 37 -20.19 -10.90 14.38
N SER A 38 -19.63 -9.82 14.94
CA SER A 38 -19.27 -9.76 16.35
C SER A 38 -20.44 -9.43 17.28
N GLY A 39 -21.43 -8.70 16.77
CA GLY A 39 -22.50 -8.11 17.57
C GLY A 39 -22.04 -6.91 18.42
N LEU A 40 -20.78 -6.48 18.29
CA LEU A 40 -20.24 -5.29 18.96
C LEU A 40 -20.33 -4.10 17.98
N SER A 41 -20.76 -2.95 18.47
CA SER A 41 -20.78 -1.74 17.63
C SER A 41 -19.38 -1.14 17.49
N ARG A 42 -19.14 -0.45 16.39
CA ARG A 42 -17.91 0.33 16.14
C ARG A 42 -17.58 1.23 17.34
N THR A 43 -18.56 1.95 17.86
CA THR A 43 -18.38 2.90 18.96
C THR A 43 -17.90 2.28 20.25
N GLU A 44 -18.12 0.95 20.44
CA GLU A 44 -17.66 0.23 21.63
C GLU A 44 -16.21 -0.19 21.56
N VAL A 45 -15.66 -0.41 20.35
CA VAL A 45 -14.34 -1.06 20.18
C VAL A 45 -13.35 -0.25 19.35
N GLU A 46 -13.78 0.81 18.65
CA GLU A 46 -12.92 1.60 17.76
C GLU A 46 -11.73 2.22 18.50
N GLN A 47 -11.99 2.79 19.68
CA GLN A 47 -10.93 3.44 20.45
C GLN A 47 -9.86 2.40 20.88
N GLU A 48 -10.26 1.23 21.34
CA GLU A 48 -9.31 0.16 21.68
C GLU A 48 -8.53 -0.33 20.48
N THR A 49 -9.16 -0.36 19.29
CA THR A 49 -8.50 -0.72 18.04
C THR A 49 -7.45 0.33 17.64
N LEU A 50 -7.79 1.60 17.73
CA LEU A 50 -6.84 2.70 17.44
C LEU A 50 -5.69 2.72 18.46
N ASP A 51 -5.98 2.48 19.75
CA ASP A 51 -4.98 2.39 20.80
C ASP A 51 -4.02 1.22 20.55
N PHE A 52 -4.53 0.05 20.11
CA PHE A 52 -3.70 -1.07 19.68
C PHE A 52 -2.76 -0.68 18.54
N TYR A 53 -3.26 -0.02 17.50
CA TYR A 53 -2.40 0.43 16.40
C TYR A 53 -1.40 1.49 16.83
N ALA A 54 -1.75 2.35 17.78
CA ALA A 54 -0.83 3.37 18.30
C ALA A 54 0.29 2.77 19.17
N ASN A 55 0.05 1.67 19.87
CA ASN A 55 0.93 1.10 20.88
C ASN A 55 1.44 -0.30 20.51
N GLU A 56 0.68 -1.36 20.78
CA GLU A 56 1.13 -2.76 20.66
C GLU A 56 1.51 -3.16 19.24
N PHE A 57 0.83 -2.62 18.24
CA PHE A 57 1.16 -2.86 16.84
C PHE A 57 2.61 -2.48 16.51
N ASN A 58 3.20 -1.54 17.24
CA ASN A 58 4.60 -1.15 17.03
C ASN A 58 5.61 -2.26 17.38
N GLU A 59 5.22 -3.28 18.13
CA GLU A 59 6.09 -4.44 18.38
C GLU A 59 6.40 -5.20 17.07
N ALA A 60 5.52 -5.10 16.07
CA ALA A 60 5.72 -5.71 14.76
C ALA A 60 6.94 -5.16 14.01
N ILE A 61 7.50 -4.01 14.41
CA ILE A 61 8.76 -3.47 13.86
C ILE A 61 9.89 -4.49 13.97
N ALA A 62 9.89 -5.33 15.03
CA ALA A 62 10.91 -6.35 15.23
C ALA A 62 10.95 -7.41 14.12
N SER A 63 9.85 -7.55 13.36
CA SER A 63 9.76 -8.46 12.21
C SER A 63 10.17 -7.80 10.88
N THR A 64 10.46 -6.51 10.88
CA THR A 64 10.79 -5.73 9.68
C THR A 64 12.29 -5.47 9.57
N LYS A 65 12.73 -5.20 8.34
CA LYS A 65 14.11 -4.79 8.05
C LYS A 65 14.04 -3.58 7.12
N PRO A 66 14.17 -2.35 7.64
CA PRO A 66 14.15 -1.17 6.80
C PRO A 66 15.30 -1.20 5.79
N ASN A 67 15.01 -0.80 4.55
CA ASN A 67 16.02 -0.62 3.53
C ASN A 67 16.34 0.88 3.39
N PRO A 68 17.55 1.34 3.78
CA PRO A 68 17.91 2.76 3.72
C PRO A 68 17.82 3.36 2.30
N ARG A 69 17.92 2.51 1.25
CA ARG A 69 17.76 2.96 -0.13
C ARG A 69 16.34 3.43 -0.45
N ALA A 70 15.33 2.93 0.25
CA ALA A 70 13.95 3.37 0.04
C ALA A 70 13.79 4.87 0.36
N ASP A 71 14.31 5.34 1.49
CA ASP A 71 14.33 6.77 1.83
C ASP A 71 15.16 7.59 0.83
N GLN A 72 16.33 7.08 0.44
CA GLN A 72 17.20 7.75 -0.53
C GLN A 72 16.55 7.88 -1.91
N VAL A 73 15.79 6.87 -2.38
CA VAL A 73 15.02 6.95 -3.63
C VAL A 73 13.95 8.04 -3.53
N VAL A 74 13.18 8.07 -2.45
CA VAL A 74 12.14 9.08 -2.25
C VAL A 74 12.73 10.48 -2.24
N LYS A 75 13.81 10.72 -1.50
CA LYS A 75 14.50 12.01 -1.44
C LYS A 75 15.06 12.43 -2.79
N LEU A 76 15.72 11.51 -3.50
CA LEU A 76 16.26 11.79 -4.83
C LEU A 76 15.16 12.23 -5.81
N LEU A 77 14.00 11.56 -5.80
CA LEU A 77 12.86 11.93 -6.62
C LEU A 77 12.35 13.34 -6.30
N LYS A 78 12.20 13.66 -5.01
CA LYS A 78 11.75 14.98 -4.55
C LYS A 78 12.74 16.10 -4.91
N GLU A 79 14.05 15.87 -4.77
CA GLU A 79 15.11 16.81 -5.16
C GLU A 79 15.03 17.20 -6.65
N HIS A 80 14.51 16.29 -7.48
CA HIS A 80 14.28 16.52 -8.90
C HIS A 80 12.85 16.94 -9.26
N GLY A 81 12.04 17.31 -8.26
CA GLY A 81 10.67 17.82 -8.45
C GLY A 81 9.65 16.73 -8.84
N VAL A 82 9.98 15.46 -8.66
CA VAL A 82 9.05 14.35 -8.91
C VAL A 82 8.15 14.17 -7.70
N LYS A 83 6.84 14.13 -7.93
CA LYS A 83 5.86 13.86 -6.90
C LYS A 83 5.81 12.37 -6.58
N VAL A 84 5.79 12.04 -5.29
CA VAL A 84 5.77 10.67 -4.81
C VAL A 84 4.44 10.38 -4.10
N TYR A 85 3.78 9.28 -4.48
CA TYR A 85 2.49 8.86 -3.96
C TYR A 85 2.65 7.49 -3.30
N LEU A 86 2.26 7.35 -2.04
CA LEU A 86 2.30 6.05 -1.35
C LEU A 86 0.98 5.31 -1.56
N ALA A 87 0.91 4.54 -2.65
CA ALA A 87 -0.22 3.70 -3.01
C ALA A 87 -0.11 2.32 -2.34
N THR A 88 -0.21 2.27 -1.01
CA THR A 88 -0.29 1.01 -0.25
C THR A 88 -1.69 0.42 -0.31
N ASN A 89 -1.85 -0.90 -0.09
CA ASN A 89 -3.20 -1.50 -0.05
C ASN A 89 -3.97 -0.91 1.15
N PRO A 90 -5.11 -0.21 0.94
CA PRO A 90 -5.78 0.58 1.98
C PRO A 90 -6.66 -0.31 2.87
N ILE A 91 -6.03 -1.20 3.62
CA ILE A 91 -6.67 -2.13 4.58
C ILE A 91 -6.29 -1.84 6.04
N PHE A 92 -5.47 -0.82 6.27
CA PHE A 92 -5.08 -0.38 7.60
C PHE A 92 -5.62 1.01 7.91
N PRO A 93 -5.94 1.28 9.20
CA PRO A 93 -6.21 2.64 9.64
C PRO A 93 -4.95 3.52 9.47
N ARG A 94 -5.17 4.82 9.32
CA ARG A 94 -4.09 5.79 9.13
C ARG A 94 -2.98 5.66 10.17
N VAL A 95 -3.33 5.48 11.45
CA VAL A 95 -2.34 5.29 12.51
C VAL A 95 -1.42 4.10 12.26
N GLY A 96 -1.98 2.98 11.82
CA GLY A 96 -1.20 1.78 11.48
C GLY A 96 -0.31 1.99 10.25
N THR A 97 -0.82 2.66 9.22
CA THR A 97 -0.06 3.00 8.01
C THR A 97 1.10 3.95 8.33
N MET A 98 0.86 4.99 9.13
CA MET A 98 1.90 5.94 9.57
C MET A 98 3.02 5.26 10.37
N ASN A 99 2.68 4.29 11.23
CA ASN A 99 3.68 3.50 11.93
C ASN A 99 4.57 2.71 10.97
N ARG A 100 3.98 2.07 9.95
CA ARG A 100 4.72 1.30 8.94
C ARG A 100 5.67 2.18 8.12
N ILE A 101 5.26 3.40 7.77
CA ILE A 101 6.13 4.38 7.09
C ILE A 101 7.33 4.72 7.98
N ARG A 102 7.08 5.00 9.26
CA ARG A 102 8.14 5.27 10.23
C ARG A 102 9.10 4.08 10.40
N TRP A 103 8.59 2.84 10.41
CA TRP A 103 9.43 1.64 10.48
C TRP A 103 10.30 1.47 9.23
N ALA A 104 9.82 1.91 8.08
CA ALA A 104 10.60 1.94 6.85
C ALA A 104 11.69 3.01 6.84
N GLY A 105 11.70 3.93 7.83
CA GLY A 105 12.67 5.02 7.95
C GLY A 105 12.41 6.17 6.97
N ILE A 106 11.18 6.31 6.46
CA ILE A 106 10.78 7.34 5.50
C ILE A 106 9.93 8.37 6.22
N ASP A 107 10.03 9.63 5.81
CA ASP A 107 9.14 10.70 6.30
C ASP A 107 7.81 10.65 5.54
N ALA A 108 6.71 10.66 6.29
CA ALA A 108 5.38 10.68 5.70
C ALA A 108 5.09 11.98 4.92
N GLU A 109 5.76 13.08 5.25
CA GLU A 109 5.64 14.37 4.55
C GLU A 109 6.30 14.34 3.17
N ASP A 110 7.04 13.28 2.84
CA ASP A 110 7.63 13.10 1.53
C ASP A 110 6.63 12.61 0.47
N PHE A 111 5.43 12.22 0.87
CA PHE A 111 4.39 11.75 -0.02
C PHE A 111 3.28 12.77 -0.22
N GLU A 112 2.85 12.98 -1.46
CA GLU A 112 1.68 13.80 -1.81
C GLU A 112 0.38 13.18 -1.27
N VAL A 113 0.32 11.84 -1.23
CA VAL A 113 -0.78 11.07 -0.65
C VAL A 113 -0.28 9.78 -0.01
N ILE A 114 -0.99 9.36 1.01
CA ILE A 114 -0.85 8.07 1.67
C ILE A 114 -2.24 7.44 1.71
N THR A 115 -2.43 6.33 0.97
CA THR A 115 -3.71 5.66 0.90
C THR A 115 -4.00 4.87 2.18
N THR A 116 -5.19 5.07 2.76
CA THR A 116 -5.64 4.41 3.98
C THR A 116 -7.10 3.98 3.88
N TYR A 117 -7.56 3.11 4.76
CA TYR A 117 -8.90 2.52 4.64
C TYR A 117 -10.04 3.54 4.89
N GLU A 118 -9.74 4.67 5.55
CA GLU A 118 -10.72 5.71 5.87
C GLU A 118 -11.22 6.47 4.63
N THR A 119 -10.36 6.58 3.60
CA THR A 119 -10.59 7.47 2.47
C THR A 119 -10.76 6.75 1.13
N TYR A 120 -10.25 5.52 1.01
CA TYR A 120 -10.31 4.76 -0.26
C TYR A 120 -11.39 3.68 -0.24
N HIS A 121 -11.92 3.39 -1.44
CA HIS A 121 -13.09 2.53 -1.65
C HIS A 121 -12.73 1.16 -2.22
N TYR A 122 -11.55 1.02 -2.82
CA TYR A 122 -11.11 -0.22 -3.45
C TYR A 122 -9.77 -0.68 -2.88
N CYS A 123 -9.53 -1.99 -2.95
CA CYS A 123 -8.27 -2.61 -2.57
C CYS A 123 -7.58 -3.23 -3.80
N LYS A 124 -6.27 -3.36 -3.77
CA LYS A 124 -5.53 -4.22 -4.69
C LYS A 124 -6.00 -5.68 -4.51
N PRO A 125 -6.10 -6.47 -5.56
CA PRO A 125 -5.65 -6.25 -6.94
C PRO A 125 -6.70 -5.58 -7.86
N ASN A 126 -7.78 -5.01 -7.35
CA ASN A 126 -8.80 -4.37 -8.17
C ASN A 126 -8.19 -3.12 -8.86
N PRO A 127 -8.15 -3.04 -10.20
CA PRO A 127 -7.58 -1.88 -10.90
C PRO A 127 -8.31 -0.57 -10.62
N LYS A 128 -9.57 -0.61 -10.15
CA LYS A 128 -10.30 0.57 -9.71
C LYS A 128 -9.63 1.30 -8.56
N TYR A 129 -8.84 0.60 -7.72
CA TYR A 129 -8.04 1.24 -6.70
C TYR A 129 -7.05 2.25 -7.29
N PHE A 130 -6.29 1.85 -8.29
CA PHE A 130 -5.36 2.75 -8.96
C PHE A 130 -6.07 3.81 -9.79
N GLN A 131 -7.19 3.47 -10.40
CA GLN A 131 -8.03 4.44 -11.12
C GLN A 131 -8.50 5.54 -10.15
N GLU A 132 -8.99 5.19 -8.96
CA GLU A 132 -9.42 6.15 -7.92
C GLU A 132 -8.27 7.10 -7.55
N VAL A 133 -7.06 6.57 -7.26
CA VAL A 133 -5.89 7.40 -6.94
C VAL A 133 -5.53 8.32 -8.11
N MET A 134 -5.54 7.81 -9.33
CA MET A 134 -5.16 8.59 -10.51
C MET A 134 -6.17 9.69 -10.83
N GLU A 135 -7.45 9.42 -10.68
CA GLU A 135 -8.53 10.41 -10.90
C GLU A 135 -8.49 11.51 -9.83
N GLU A 136 -8.29 11.15 -8.56
CA GLU A 136 -8.21 12.11 -7.45
C GLU A 136 -7.12 13.17 -7.66
N PHE A 137 -5.96 12.76 -8.18
CA PHE A 137 -4.81 13.66 -8.39
C PHE A 137 -4.60 14.09 -9.85
N GLY A 138 -5.50 13.74 -10.75
CA GLY A 138 -5.40 14.09 -12.17
C GLY A 138 -4.13 13.54 -12.83
N LEU A 139 -3.71 12.32 -12.48
CA LEU A 139 -2.45 11.75 -12.95
C LEU A 139 -2.59 11.21 -14.37
N ASN A 140 -1.62 11.56 -15.22
CA ASN A 140 -1.50 11.01 -16.57
C ASN A 140 -0.74 9.67 -16.50
N PRO A 141 -1.33 8.54 -16.92
CA PRO A 141 -0.66 7.24 -16.89
C PRO A 141 0.70 7.20 -17.57
N LYS A 142 0.86 7.97 -18.64
CA LYS A 142 2.13 8.01 -19.41
C LYS A 142 3.27 8.74 -18.71
N GLU A 143 2.95 9.52 -17.67
CA GLU A 143 3.91 10.30 -16.88
C GLU A 143 4.16 9.67 -15.52
N CYS A 144 3.55 8.51 -15.25
CA CYS A 144 3.66 7.78 -13.99
C CYS A 144 4.54 6.54 -14.14
N LEU A 145 5.22 6.21 -13.06
CA LEU A 145 5.90 4.94 -12.87
C LEU A 145 5.42 4.34 -11.54
N MET A 146 4.90 3.12 -11.58
CA MET A 146 4.61 2.35 -10.37
C MET A 146 5.84 1.55 -9.97
N VAL A 147 6.32 1.75 -8.76
CA VAL A 147 7.35 0.93 -8.13
C VAL A 147 6.67 0.04 -7.09
N GLY A 148 6.74 -1.27 -7.27
CA GLY A 148 6.08 -2.22 -6.38
C GLY A 148 6.79 -3.56 -6.34
N ASN A 149 6.41 -4.42 -5.40
CA ASN A 149 7.03 -5.73 -5.21
C ASN A 149 6.03 -6.90 -5.36
N ASP A 150 4.72 -6.64 -5.39
CA ASP A 150 3.71 -7.68 -5.52
C ASP A 150 3.25 -7.81 -6.99
N VAL A 151 3.54 -8.98 -7.58
CA VAL A 151 3.21 -9.30 -8.98
C VAL A 151 1.70 -9.28 -9.23
N GLN A 152 0.90 -9.72 -8.27
CA GLN A 152 -0.54 -9.85 -8.42
C GLN A 152 -1.31 -8.58 -8.03
N GLU A 153 -0.74 -7.75 -7.19
CA GLU A 153 -1.38 -6.53 -6.69
C GLU A 153 -0.87 -5.28 -7.42
N ASP A 154 0.44 -5.02 -7.39
CA ASP A 154 1.00 -3.77 -7.90
C ASP A 154 0.97 -3.67 -9.42
N LEU A 155 1.23 -4.78 -10.13
CA LEU A 155 1.29 -4.75 -11.59
C LEU A 155 -0.08 -4.62 -12.26
N THR A 156 -1.19 -4.68 -11.52
CA THR A 156 -2.54 -4.46 -12.08
C THR A 156 -2.74 -3.06 -12.63
N ILE A 157 -1.97 -2.07 -12.17
CA ILE A 157 -1.97 -0.68 -12.69
C ILE A 157 -1.60 -0.61 -14.18
N ARG A 158 -0.88 -1.59 -14.72
CA ARG A 158 -0.53 -1.67 -16.14
C ARG A 158 -1.75 -1.66 -17.05
N SER A 159 -2.88 -2.19 -16.57
CA SER A 159 -4.16 -2.13 -17.30
C SER A 159 -4.64 -0.70 -17.57
N LEU A 160 -4.14 0.28 -16.81
CA LEU A 160 -4.40 1.71 -16.98
C LEU A 160 -3.33 2.42 -17.84
N GLY A 161 -2.34 1.70 -18.34
CA GLY A 161 -1.27 2.23 -19.19
C GLY A 161 -0.08 2.83 -18.43
N VAL A 162 0.02 2.61 -17.13
CA VAL A 162 1.16 3.02 -16.29
C VAL A 162 2.29 2.01 -16.45
N LYS A 163 3.52 2.52 -16.62
CA LYS A 163 4.73 1.68 -16.58
C LYS A 163 5.02 1.20 -15.16
N THR A 164 5.67 0.04 -15.06
CA THR A 164 5.99 -0.58 -13.78
C THR A 164 7.47 -0.89 -13.63
N TYR A 165 7.97 -0.75 -12.41
CA TYR A 165 9.26 -1.26 -11.95
C TYR A 165 8.99 -2.29 -10.83
N LEU A 166 9.33 -3.55 -11.07
CA LEU A 166 9.14 -4.63 -10.11
C LEU A 166 10.40 -4.80 -9.25
N LEU A 167 10.25 -4.59 -7.93
CA LEU A 167 11.31 -4.84 -6.97
C LEU A 167 11.49 -6.34 -6.75
N THR A 168 12.72 -6.82 -6.93
CA THR A 168 13.03 -8.26 -6.89
C THR A 168 13.60 -8.73 -5.56
N ASP A 169 14.18 -7.83 -4.77
CA ASP A 169 14.73 -8.14 -3.44
C ASP A 169 13.67 -8.28 -2.33
N THR A 170 12.44 -7.84 -2.60
CA THR A 170 11.28 -8.01 -1.72
C THR A 170 10.08 -8.63 -2.43
N LEU A 171 10.33 -9.41 -3.49
CA LEU A 171 9.31 -9.94 -4.39
C LEU A 171 8.23 -10.75 -3.67
N GLU A 172 6.98 -10.36 -3.91
CA GLU A 172 5.77 -11.11 -3.57
C GLU A 172 5.15 -11.67 -4.86
N ASN A 173 5.08 -13.00 -4.96
CA ASN A 173 4.58 -13.69 -6.14
C ASN A 173 3.78 -14.93 -5.75
N LYS A 174 2.57 -14.70 -5.26
CA LYS A 174 1.67 -15.74 -4.71
C LYS A 174 1.32 -16.86 -5.71
N LYS A 175 1.36 -16.56 -7.03
CA LYS A 175 1.07 -17.50 -8.10
C LYS A 175 2.32 -18.24 -8.62
N ASN A 176 3.50 -17.93 -8.09
CA ASN A 176 4.78 -18.49 -8.50
C ASN A 176 5.02 -18.40 -10.03
N ILE A 177 4.66 -17.29 -10.66
CA ILE A 177 4.91 -17.03 -12.08
C ILE A 177 6.43 -16.92 -12.27
N PRO A 178 7.05 -17.63 -13.24
CA PRO A 178 8.46 -17.44 -13.54
C PRO A 178 8.78 -15.97 -13.81
N LEU A 179 9.86 -15.46 -13.23
CA LEU A 179 10.17 -14.02 -13.28
C LEU A 179 10.40 -13.49 -14.71
N GLU A 180 10.83 -14.37 -15.62
CA GLU A 180 10.93 -14.08 -17.05
C GLU A 180 9.58 -13.94 -17.76
N GLU A 181 8.52 -14.54 -17.20
CA GLU A 181 7.15 -14.46 -17.72
C GLU A 181 6.34 -13.32 -17.08
N VAL A 182 6.88 -12.69 -16.01
CA VAL A 182 6.21 -11.54 -15.40
C VAL A 182 6.31 -10.33 -16.31
N GLU A 183 5.15 -9.84 -16.74
CA GLU A 183 5.06 -8.65 -17.58
C GLU A 183 5.27 -7.38 -16.73
N THR A 184 6.41 -6.72 -16.92
CA THR A 184 6.78 -5.43 -16.35
C THR A 184 7.78 -4.72 -17.27
N GLU A 185 7.79 -3.40 -17.28
CA GLU A 185 8.72 -2.64 -18.12
C GLU A 185 10.15 -2.68 -17.56
N TYR A 186 10.27 -2.65 -16.24
CA TYR A 186 11.55 -2.66 -15.53
C TYR A 186 11.47 -3.61 -14.35
N LYS A 187 12.61 -4.17 -13.96
CA LYS A 187 12.74 -4.97 -12.74
C LYS A 187 14.16 -4.92 -12.22
N GLY A 188 14.31 -4.99 -10.90
CA GLY A 188 15.59 -4.99 -10.22
C GLY A 188 15.44 -4.84 -8.71
N THR A 189 16.54 -4.79 -8.01
CA THR A 189 16.62 -4.53 -6.59
C THR A 189 16.36 -3.05 -6.26
N MET A 190 16.18 -2.71 -4.99
CA MET A 190 16.06 -1.31 -4.56
C MET A 190 17.38 -0.53 -4.83
N GLU A 191 18.53 -1.19 -4.77
CA GLU A 191 19.83 -0.60 -5.11
C GLU A 191 19.87 -0.23 -6.61
N GLU A 192 19.50 -1.18 -7.48
CA GLU A 192 19.46 -0.95 -8.94
C GLU A 192 18.44 0.13 -9.33
N LEU A 193 17.31 0.22 -8.61
CA LEU A 193 16.33 1.30 -8.79
C LEU A 193 16.95 2.67 -8.47
N TYR A 194 17.70 2.76 -7.36
CA TYR A 194 18.36 4.00 -6.97
C TYR A 194 19.40 4.45 -8.01
N GLU A 195 20.27 3.53 -8.45
CA GLU A 195 21.26 3.79 -9.49
C GLU A 195 20.61 4.18 -10.82
N TRP A 196 19.49 3.54 -11.17
CA TRP A 196 18.72 3.86 -12.38
C TRP A 196 18.18 5.29 -12.34
N PHE A 197 17.61 5.75 -11.23
CA PHE A 197 17.15 7.13 -11.09
C PHE A 197 18.32 8.12 -11.11
N GLN A 198 19.44 7.82 -10.44
CA GLN A 198 20.62 8.69 -10.51
C GLN A 198 21.08 8.88 -11.94
N SER A 199 21.20 7.80 -12.72
CA SER A 199 21.58 7.86 -14.12
C SER A 199 20.57 8.62 -14.98
N TYR A 200 19.27 8.40 -14.72
CA TYR A 200 18.19 9.09 -15.43
C TYR A 200 18.27 10.61 -15.28
N PHE A 201 18.46 11.12 -14.07
CA PHE A 201 18.53 12.56 -13.80
C PHE A 201 19.83 13.24 -14.21
N VAL A 202 20.91 12.49 -14.40
CA VAL A 202 22.17 13.05 -14.95
C VAL A 202 22.05 13.30 -16.47
N HIS A 203 21.20 12.54 -17.17
CA HIS A 203 21.14 12.53 -18.63
C HIS A 203 19.89 13.23 -19.20
N ASN A 204 18.98 13.71 -18.35
CA ASN A 204 17.76 14.43 -18.74
C ASN A 204 17.60 15.73 -17.94
#